data_90acb68b4c1bfa930ffc8a495fdcfdef
#
_entry.id   90acb68b4c1bfa930ffc8a495fdcfdef
#
_cell.length_a   1.000
_cell.length_b   1.000
_cell.length_c   1.000
_cell.angle_alpha   90.00
_cell.angle_beta   90.00
_cell.angle_gamma   90.00
#
_symmetry.space_group_name_H-M   'P 1'
#
loop_
_entity.id
_entity.type
_entity.pdbx_description
1 polymer ?
#
loop_
_entity_poly.entity_id
_entity_poly.type
_entity_poly.pdbx_seq_one_letter_code
_entity_poly.pdbx_strand_id
1 'polypeptide(L)'
;MGPPGRKAIKKNLSIIKKENSIDFTIINGENAADDGRGITKVIAEELFSNGADVITSGNHIWDKKETTDYINFENRLLRPANLAEGSPGNGYGVYFTKNDKFKIGVINLMGNVFMKKTDDVFEVAKRIKRKIILKKNVDFIIVDFHGEITSEKMAIGHFFDGVTTGVVGTHTHVPTADTRILKKGTAYQTDIGMCGDYDSVIGMNKENSIKKFLKDKDAVTHFPAEGEATLSGIIIDADHDTGLAKKITRLIYGGSLTK
;
A
#
# COMPACT_ATOMS: atom_id res chain seq x y z
N MET A 1 5.22 9.06 -1.00
CA MET A 1 5.30 10.00 0.13
C MET A 1 5.40 11.41 -0.43
N GLY A 2 4.35 12.22 -0.24
CA GLY A 2 4.28 13.60 -0.69
C GLY A 2 4.51 13.86 -2.19
N PRO A 3 4.79 15.10 -2.57
CA PRO A 3 5.03 15.49 -3.97
C PRO A 3 6.16 14.70 -4.65
N PRO A 4 7.32 14.41 -4.01
CA PRO A 4 8.40 13.65 -4.66
C PRO A 4 7.96 12.25 -5.09
N GLY A 5 7.21 11.54 -4.23
CA GLY A 5 6.70 10.20 -4.55
C GLY A 5 5.73 10.22 -5.72
N ARG A 6 4.78 11.19 -5.74
CA ARG A 6 3.85 11.34 -6.88
C ARG A 6 4.58 11.68 -8.18
N LYS A 7 5.56 12.58 -8.12
CA LYS A 7 6.40 12.96 -9.27
C LYS A 7 7.15 11.75 -9.83
N ALA A 8 7.71 10.89 -8.97
CA ALA A 8 8.39 9.68 -9.38
C ALA A 8 7.43 8.67 -10.01
N ILE A 9 6.23 8.47 -9.46
CA ILE A 9 5.16 7.64 -10.06
C ILE A 9 4.80 8.16 -11.44
N LYS A 10 4.47 9.43 -11.57
CA LYS A 10 4.13 10.06 -12.86
C LYS A 10 5.21 9.87 -13.92
N LYS A 11 6.48 9.98 -13.53
CA LYS A 11 7.63 9.86 -14.45
C LYS A 11 7.90 8.43 -14.89
N ASN A 12 7.77 7.46 -13.97
CA ASN A 12 8.39 6.15 -14.15
C ASN A 12 7.41 4.98 -14.20
N LEU A 13 6.18 5.10 -13.66
CA LEU A 13 5.29 3.95 -13.53
C LEU A 13 4.94 3.32 -14.89
N SER A 14 4.68 4.12 -15.92
CA SER A 14 4.38 3.61 -17.26
C SER A 14 5.53 2.81 -17.89
N ILE A 15 6.77 3.24 -17.63
CA ILE A 15 7.99 2.56 -18.06
C ILE A 15 8.10 1.22 -17.34
N ILE A 16 7.99 1.23 -16.01
CA ILE A 16 8.06 0.03 -15.16
C ILE A 16 6.98 -0.99 -15.58
N LYS A 17 5.74 -0.52 -15.80
CA LYS A 17 4.63 -1.38 -16.27
C LYS A 17 4.96 -2.06 -17.59
N LYS A 18 5.51 -1.33 -18.54
CA LYS A 18 5.87 -1.86 -19.86
C LYS A 18 7.03 -2.85 -19.77
N GLU A 19 8.12 -2.50 -19.09
CA GLU A 19 9.33 -3.34 -18.95
C GLU A 19 9.06 -4.66 -18.25
N ASN A 20 8.11 -4.67 -17.30
CA ASN A 20 7.77 -5.85 -16.50
C ASN A 20 6.43 -6.49 -16.87
N SER A 21 5.79 -6.04 -17.96
CA SER A 21 4.49 -6.58 -18.42
C SER A 21 3.42 -6.61 -17.33
N ILE A 22 3.26 -5.51 -16.57
CA ILE A 22 2.36 -5.44 -15.42
C ILE A 22 0.91 -5.30 -15.87
N ASP A 23 0.08 -6.26 -15.53
CA ASP A 23 -1.36 -6.29 -15.83
C ASP A 23 -2.19 -5.45 -14.86
N PHE A 24 -1.78 -5.35 -13.58
CA PHE A 24 -2.54 -4.68 -12.53
C PHE A 24 -1.62 -3.99 -11.52
N THR A 25 -1.96 -2.76 -11.11
CA THR A 25 -1.12 -1.93 -10.24
C THR A 25 -1.91 -1.41 -9.04
N ILE A 26 -1.41 -1.71 -7.85
CA ILE A 26 -1.94 -1.17 -6.58
C ILE A 26 -0.93 -0.17 -6.03
N ILE A 27 -1.41 1.00 -5.59
CA ILE A 27 -0.59 2.02 -4.96
C ILE A 27 -1.14 2.30 -3.57
N ASN A 28 -0.31 2.24 -2.53
CA ASN A 28 -0.68 2.80 -1.24
C ASN A 28 -0.55 4.33 -1.31
N GLY A 29 -1.70 5.02 -1.24
CA GLY A 29 -1.80 6.48 -1.36
C GLY A 29 -1.90 7.21 -0.03
N GLU A 30 -1.71 6.53 1.10
CA GLU A 30 -1.96 7.08 2.44
C GLU A 30 -1.27 8.43 2.71
N ASN A 31 -0.04 8.57 2.23
CA ASN A 31 0.80 9.76 2.47
C ASN A 31 1.08 10.54 1.19
N ALA A 32 0.11 10.57 0.28
CA ALA A 32 0.28 11.19 -1.03
C ALA A 32 0.08 12.71 -1.06
N ALA A 33 -0.59 13.30 -0.06
CA ALA A 33 -0.85 14.74 0.01
C ALA A 33 0.44 15.58 0.17
N ASP A 34 0.34 16.88 -0.12
CA ASP A 34 1.49 17.80 -0.16
C ASP A 34 2.21 17.94 1.18
N ASP A 35 1.50 17.82 2.28
CA ASP A 35 2.06 17.77 3.64
C ASP A 35 2.50 16.37 4.08
N GLY A 36 2.38 15.37 3.20
CA GLY A 36 2.77 13.99 3.46
C GLY A 36 1.77 13.21 4.32
N ARG A 37 0.50 13.64 4.43
CA ARG A 37 -0.54 12.97 5.21
C ARG A 37 -1.87 12.92 4.50
N GLY A 38 -2.41 11.73 4.34
CA GLY A 38 -3.67 11.52 3.63
C GLY A 38 -3.54 11.66 2.12
N ILE A 39 -4.68 11.63 1.47
CA ILE A 39 -4.85 11.74 0.02
C ILE A 39 -6.03 12.67 -0.26
N THR A 40 -5.99 13.43 -1.34
CA THR A 40 -7.10 14.25 -1.82
C THR A 40 -7.75 13.62 -3.05
N LYS A 41 -8.97 14.07 -3.42
CA LYS A 41 -9.62 13.66 -4.67
C LYS A 41 -8.70 13.88 -5.88
N VAL A 42 -8.14 15.10 -6.01
CA VAL A 42 -7.27 15.47 -7.13
C VAL A 42 -6.05 14.56 -7.22
N ILE A 43 -5.44 14.24 -6.08
CA ILE A 43 -4.27 13.35 -6.02
C ILE A 43 -4.65 11.91 -6.37
N ALA A 44 -5.80 11.41 -5.90
CA ALA A 44 -6.27 10.08 -6.26
C ALA A 44 -6.51 9.96 -7.78
N GLU A 45 -7.18 10.96 -8.37
CA GLU A 45 -7.41 11.03 -9.83
C GLU A 45 -6.09 11.14 -10.61
N GLU A 46 -5.10 11.90 -10.10
CA GLU A 46 -3.74 11.94 -10.67
C GLU A 46 -3.09 10.54 -10.66
N LEU A 47 -3.14 9.81 -9.55
CA LEU A 47 -2.56 8.47 -9.45
C LEU A 47 -3.27 7.47 -10.38
N PHE A 48 -4.59 7.52 -10.50
CA PHE A 48 -5.35 6.69 -11.45
C PHE A 48 -4.98 7.01 -12.89
N SER A 49 -4.88 8.29 -13.25
CA SER A 49 -4.48 8.71 -14.60
C SER A 49 -3.06 8.30 -14.96
N ASN A 50 -2.17 8.18 -13.98
CA ASN A 50 -0.80 7.69 -14.16
C ASN A 50 -0.67 6.15 -14.10
N GLY A 51 -1.77 5.42 -13.98
CA GLY A 51 -1.80 3.97 -14.17
C GLY A 51 -1.98 3.12 -12.92
N ALA A 52 -2.37 3.70 -11.79
CA ALA A 52 -2.91 2.93 -10.67
C ALA A 52 -4.27 2.33 -11.06
N ASP A 53 -4.48 1.06 -10.75
CA ASP A 53 -5.78 0.40 -10.92
C ASP A 53 -6.59 0.45 -9.61
N VAL A 54 -5.91 0.38 -8.46
CA VAL A 54 -6.49 0.53 -7.11
C VAL A 54 -5.54 1.34 -6.23
N ILE A 55 -6.11 2.14 -5.33
CA ILE A 55 -5.36 2.84 -4.28
C ILE A 55 -5.80 2.28 -2.93
N THR A 56 -4.84 1.82 -2.13
CA THR A 56 -5.01 1.48 -0.72
C THR A 56 -4.56 2.63 0.18
N SER A 57 -4.85 2.55 1.46
CA SER A 57 -4.51 3.60 2.42
C SER A 57 -4.19 3.02 3.81
N GLY A 58 -4.20 3.85 4.83
CA GLY A 58 -3.91 3.47 6.21
C GLY A 58 -4.52 4.43 7.23
N ASN A 59 -3.79 4.71 8.32
CA ASN A 59 -4.29 5.51 9.45
C ASN A 59 -4.50 7.00 9.15
N HIS A 60 -3.97 7.52 8.03
CA HIS A 60 -4.14 8.91 7.60
C HIS A 60 -5.25 9.12 6.56
N ILE A 61 -6.06 8.10 6.25
CA ILE A 61 -7.11 8.20 5.21
C ILE A 61 -8.09 9.38 5.45
N TRP A 62 -8.33 9.74 6.70
CA TRP A 62 -9.24 10.82 7.09
C TRP A 62 -8.55 12.17 7.36
N ASP A 63 -7.24 12.29 7.13
CA ASP A 63 -6.51 13.54 7.40
C ASP A 63 -6.85 14.66 6.39
N LYS A 64 -7.48 14.32 5.25
CA LYS A 64 -8.07 15.26 4.30
C LYS A 64 -9.60 15.11 4.30
N LYS A 65 -10.30 16.18 4.74
CA LYS A 65 -11.76 16.17 4.92
C LYS A 65 -12.51 15.77 3.65
N GLU A 66 -12.08 16.25 2.48
CA GLU A 66 -12.74 15.94 1.20
C GLU A 66 -12.70 14.46 0.82
N THR A 67 -11.74 13.71 1.35
CA THR A 67 -11.62 12.25 1.09
C THR A 67 -12.81 11.50 1.63
N THR A 68 -13.40 11.97 2.75
CA THR A 68 -14.58 11.34 3.37
C THR A 68 -15.79 11.30 2.42
N ASP A 69 -15.98 12.34 1.62
CA ASP A 69 -17.07 12.38 0.65
C ASP A 69 -16.69 11.63 -0.64
N TYR A 70 -15.47 11.86 -1.14
CA TYR A 70 -14.98 11.28 -2.39
C TYR A 70 -14.94 9.75 -2.39
N ILE A 71 -14.50 9.13 -1.29
CA ILE A 71 -14.34 7.68 -1.17
C ILE A 71 -15.68 6.90 -1.29
N ASN A 72 -16.83 7.56 -1.09
CA ASN A 72 -18.12 6.95 -1.28
C ASN A 72 -18.49 6.74 -2.76
N PHE A 73 -17.86 7.50 -3.65
CA PHE A 73 -18.11 7.46 -5.09
C PHE A 73 -16.97 6.81 -5.88
N GLU A 74 -15.77 6.70 -5.30
CA GLU A 74 -14.60 6.09 -5.94
C GLU A 74 -14.27 4.73 -5.32
N ASN A 75 -14.83 3.69 -5.90
CA ASN A 75 -14.67 2.32 -5.41
C ASN A 75 -13.24 1.76 -5.50
N ARG A 76 -12.35 2.42 -6.27
CA ARG A 76 -10.94 2.03 -6.40
C ARG A 76 -10.04 2.66 -5.32
N LEU A 77 -10.56 3.56 -4.49
CA LEU A 77 -9.88 4.05 -3.30
C LEU A 77 -10.38 3.26 -2.08
N LEU A 78 -9.50 2.48 -1.49
CA LEU A 78 -9.80 1.64 -0.34
C LEU A 78 -9.26 2.25 0.96
N ARG A 79 -10.07 2.15 2.00
CA ARG A 79 -9.67 2.39 3.39
C ARG A 79 -9.38 1.05 4.09
N PRO A 80 -8.70 1.05 5.27
CA PRO A 80 -8.64 -0.17 6.06
C PRO A 80 -10.02 -0.75 6.38
N ALA A 81 -10.21 -2.04 6.12
CA ALA A 81 -11.50 -2.71 6.26
C ALA A 81 -11.98 -2.82 7.72
N ASN A 82 -11.04 -2.80 8.65
CA ASN A 82 -11.29 -2.87 10.09
C ASN A 82 -11.43 -1.49 10.76
N LEU A 83 -11.62 -0.40 10.02
CA LEU A 83 -12.17 0.83 10.58
C LEU A 83 -13.60 0.60 11.05
N ALA A 84 -14.06 1.45 11.99
CA ALA A 84 -15.39 1.32 12.60
C ALA A 84 -16.50 1.09 11.58
N GLU A 85 -17.47 0.27 11.94
CA GLU A 85 -18.65 0.01 11.12
C GLU A 85 -19.36 1.32 10.74
N GLY A 86 -19.82 1.42 9.49
CA GLY A 86 -20.43 2.65 8.96
C GLY A 86 -19.42 3.70 8.47
N SER A 87 -18.10 3.48 8.57
CA SER A 87 -17.10 4.37 7.97
C SER A 87 -17.32 4.49 6.45
N PRO A 88 -17.16 5.70 5.86
CA PRO A 88 -17.31 5.90 4.42
C PRO A 88 -16.40 5.01 3.57
N GLY A 89 -16.85 4.66 2.35
CA GLY A 89 -16.09 3.87 1.39
C GLY A 89 -15.92 2.40 1.77
N ASN A 90 -15.10 1.70 0.99
CA ASN A 90 -14.89 0.27 1.09
C ASN A 90 -13.49 -0.08 1.60
N GLY A 91 -13.36 -1.22 2.30
CA GLY A 91 -12.05 -1.72 2.75
C GLY A 91 -11.52 -2.87 1.89
N TYR A 92 -12.30 -3.35 0.94
CA TYR A 92 -11.93 -4.36 -0.05
C TYR A 92 -12.82 -4.24 -1.27
N GLY A 93 -12.34 -4.74 -2.41
CA GLY A 93 -13.09 -4.74 -3.66
C GLY A 93 -12.62 -5.83 -4.62
N VAL A 94 -13.38 -6.03 -5.68
CA VAL A 94 -13.03 -6.91 -6.80
C VAL A 94 -12.97 -6.06 -8.06
N TYR A 95 -11.86 -6.15 -8.76
CA TYR A 95 -11.53 -5.33 -9.92
C TYR A 95 -11.15 -6.21 -11.09
N PHE A 96 -11.21 -5.66 -12.30
CA PHE A 96 -10.80 -6.36 -13.50
C PHE A 96 -9.48 -5.79 -14.04
N THR A 97 -8.66 -6.64 -14.64
CA THR A 97 -7.56 -6.17 -15.48
C THR A 97 -8.13 -5.42 -16.70
N LYS A 98 -7.33 -4.56 -17.36
CA LYS A 98 -7.78 -3.70 -18.47
C LYS A 98 -8.48 -4.44 -19.63
N ASN A 99 -8.15 -5.71 -19.81
CA ASN A 99 -8.74 -6.56 -20.87
C ASN A 99 -9.84 -7.48 -20.32
N ASP A 100 -10.35 -7.23 -19.11
CA ASP A 100 -11.35 -8.02 -18.40
C ASP A 100 -11.01 -9.52 -18.25
N LYS A 101 -9.71 -9.85 -18.44
CA LYS A 101 -9.25 -11.23 -18.45
C LYS A 101 -9.25 -11.85 -17.05
N PHE A 102 -8.91 -11.06 -16.03
CA PHE A 102 -8.77 -11.55 -14.65
C PHE A 102 -9.51 -10.65 -13.66
N LYS A 103 -10.03 -11.29 -12.61
CA LYS A 103 -10.64 -10.66 -11.44
C LYS A 103 -9.64 -10.62 -10.30
N ILE A 104 -9.35 -9.43 -9.80
CA ILE A 104 -8.40 -9.18 -8.73
C ILE A 104 -9.13 -8.74 -7.47
N GLY A 105 -9.08 -9.53 -6.41
CA GLY A 105 -9.50 -9.11 -5.08
C GLY A 105 -8.41 -8.26 -4.43
N VAL A 106 -8.73 -7.07 -3.97
CA VAL A 106 -7.82 -6.21 -3.19
C VAL A 106 -8.42 -5.99 -1.82
N ILE A 107 -7.64 -6.24 -0.78
CA ILE A 107 -8.04 -6.12 0.62
C ILE A 107 -7.06 -5.17 1.31
N ASN A 108 -7.58 -4.12 1.94
CA ASN A 108 -6.80 -3.21 2.77
C ASN A 108 -7.15 -3.45 4.24
N LEU A 109 -6.15 -3.73 5.06
CA LEU A 109 -6.28 -3.97 6.51
C LEU A 109 -5.34 -3.05 7.28
N MET A 110 -5.65 -2.77 8.55
CA MET A 110 -4.78 -2.01 9.44
C MET A 110 -4.53 -2.78 10.73
N GLY A 111 -3.28 -2.81 11.18
CA GLY A 111 -2.89 -3.42 12.45
C GLY A 111 -3.56 -2.78 13.65
N ASN A 112 -3.62 -3.51 14.76
CA ASN A 112 -4.15 -3.02 16.01
C ASN A 112 -3.05 -2.56 16.99
N VAL A 113 -1.84 -3.11 16.88
CA VAL A 113 -0.76 -2.86 17.83
C VAL A 113 0.00 -1.57 17.47
N PHE A 114 0.02 -0.62 18.38
CA PHE A 114 0.58 0.73 18.23
C PHE A 114 -0.06 1.57 17.13
N MET A 115 -1.23 1.15 16.64
CA MET A 115 -2.02 1.86 15.64
C MET A 115 -3.24 2.55 16.26
N LYS A 116 -3.95 3.38 15.49
CA LYS A 116 -5.25 3.94 15.90
C LYS A 116 -6.23 2.79 16.20
N LYS A 117 -7.11 2.99 17.19
CA LYS A 117 -8.11 1.99 17.56
C LYS A 117 -9.03 1.66 16.39
N THR A 118 -9.11 0.38 16.07
CA THR A 118 -9.99 -0.20 15.05
C THR A 118 -10.62 -1.49 15.57
N ASP A 119 -11.51 -2.11 14.78
CA ASP A 119 -11.98 -3.46 15.04
C ASP A 119 -10.82 -4.46 14.97
N ASP A 120 -10.97 -5.62 15.62
CA ASP A 120 -9.99 -6.70 15.57
C ASP A 120 -9.70 -7.11 14.12
N VAL A 121 -8.45 -6.95 13.71
CA VAL A 121 -8.05 -7.15 12.31
C VAL A 121 -8.19 -8.61 11.88
N PHE A 122 -7.95 -9.58 12.77
CA PHE A 122 -8.09 -11.00 12.43
C PHE A 122 -9.55 -11.42 12.29
N GLU A 123 -10.45 -10.88 13.10
CA GLU A 123 -11.90 -11.14 12.96
C GLU A 123 -12.43 -10.54 11.64
N VAL A 124 -11.99 -9.33 11.29
CA VAL A 124 -12.35 -8.72 10.00
C VAL A 124 -11.75 -9.52 8.84
N ALA A 125 -10.49 -9.93 8.92
CA ALA A 125 -9.82 -10.76 7.92
C ALA A 125 -10.55 -12.10 7.71
N LYS A 126 -11.00 -12.77 8.78
CA LYS A 126 -11.82 -13.99 8.69
C LYS A 126 -13.12 -13.76 7.93
N ARG A 127 -13.80 -12.64 8.20
CA ARG A 127 -15.06 -12.28 7.50
C ARG A 127 -14.83 -12.07 6.00
N ILE A 128 -13.77 -11.32 5.63
CA ILE A 128 -13.45 -11.03 4.22
C ILE A 128 -13.01 -12.30 3.49
N LYS A 129 -12.18 -13.14 4.11
CA LYS A 129 -11.71 -14.41 3.55
C LYS A 129 -12.87 -15.36 3.14
N ARG A 130 -14.04 -15.23 3.77
CA ARG A 130 -15.24 -16.01 3.38
C ARG A 130 -15.99 -15.40 2.19
N LYS A 131 -15.76 -14.12 1.87
CA LYS A 131 -16.44 -13.39 0.78
C LYS A 131 -15.60 -13.35 -0.49
N ILE A 132 -14.28 -13.13 -0.36
CA ILE A 132 -13.32 -13.12 -1.47
C ILE A 132 -12.51 -14.40 -1.38
N ILE A 133 -12.75 -15.33 -2.30
CA ILE A 133 -12.18 -16.68 -2.28
C ILE A 133 -11.41 -16.90 -3.57
N LEU A 134 -10.11 -17.15 -3.41
CA LEU A 134 -9.18 -17.42 -4.51
C LEU A 134 -9.69 -18.59 -5.37
N LYS A 135 -9.67 -18.41 -6.69
CA LYS A 135 -10.12 -19.37 -7.72
C LYS A 135 -11.58 -19.83 -7.63
N LYS A 136 -12.37 -19.18 -6.74
CA LYS A 136 -13.82 -19.39 -6.69
C LYS A 136 -14.58 -18.22 -7.28
N ASN A 137 -14.30 -16.99 -6.81
CA ASN A 137 -14.96 -15.77 -7.29
C ASN A 137 -13.99 -14.65 -7.73
N VAL A 138 -12.70 -14.86 -7.49
CA VAL A 138 -11.61 -14.02 -8.01
C VAL A 138 -10.44 -14.90 -8.46
N ASP A 139 -9.63 -14.41 -9.42
CA ASP A 139 -8.46 -15.11 -9.93
C ASP A 139 -7.24 -14.91 -9.06
N PHE A 140 -7.08 -13.70 -8.50
CA PHE A 140 -5.96 -13.32 -7.64
C PHE A 140 -6.45 -12.49 -6.47
N ILE A 141 -5.69 -12.50 -5.35
CA ILE A 141 -5.99 -11.71 -4.16
C ILE A 141 -4.72 -11.07 -3.64
N ILE A 142 -4.75 -9.74 -3.47
CA ILE A 142 -3.67 -8.98 -2.83
C ILE A 142 -4.20 -8.35 -1.55
N VAL A 143 -3.45 -8.49 -0.47
CA VAL A 143 -3.71 -7.87 0.83
C VAL A 143 -2.63 -6.83 1.10
N ASP A 144 -3.04 -5.57 1.29
CA ASP A 144 -2.21 -4.51 1.87
C ASP A 144 -2.50 -4.43 3.36
N PHE A 145 -1.52 -4.79 4.16
CA PHE A 145 -1.59 -4.74 5.61
C PHE A 145 -0.78 -3.56 6.16
N HIS A 146 -1.49 -2.52 6.53
CA HIS A 146 -0.92 -1.28 7.04
C HIS A 146 -0.70 -1.36 8.55
N GLY A 147 0.50 -1.62 9.01
CA GLY A 147 0.77 -1.87 10.44
C GLY A 147 2.18 -1.51 10.88
N GLU A 148 2.32 -1.21 12.19
CA GLU A 148 3.59 -0.82 12.79
C GLU A 148 4.48 -2.03 13.06
N ILE A 149 3.99 -3.04 13.79
CA ILE A 149 4.85 -4.09 14.30
C ILE A 149 5.01 -5.27 13.32
N THR A 150 6.25 -5.75 13.22
CA THR A 150 6.60 -6.84 12.30
C THR A 150 5.92 -8.17 12.64
N SER A 151 5.72 -8.46 13.93
CA SER A 151 5.06 -9.69 14.37
C SER A 151 3.61 -9.78 13.91
N GLU A 152 2.84 -8.67 13.95
CA GLU A 152 1.46 -8.64 13.47
C GLU A 152 1.41 -8.75 11.93
N LYS A 153 2.33 -8.09 11.22
CA LYS A 153 2.50 -8.21 9.77
C LYS A 153 2.78 -9.66 9.36
N MET A 154 3.73 -10.32 10.02
CA MET A 154 4.06 -11.72 9.77
C MET A 154 2.88 -12.65 10.09
N ALA A 155 2.17 -12.41 11.20
CA ALA A 155 1.01 -13.21 11.59
C ALA A 155 -0.10 -13.13 10.54
N ILE A 156 -0.41 -11.95 10.00
CA ILE A 156 -1.36 -11.78 8.90
C ILE A 156 -0.86 -12.46 7.61
N GLY A 157 0.43 -12.34 7.29
CA GLY A 157 1.03 -13.07 6.17
C GLY A 157 0.78 -14.58 6.24
N HIS A 158 1.08 -15.19 7.38
CA HIS A 158 0.84 -16.62 7.60
C HIS A 158 -0.64 -16.98 7.69
N PHE A 159 -1.50 -16.11 8.20
CA PHE A 159 -2.95 -16.31 8.23
C PHE A 159 -3.56 -16.42 6.84
N PHE A 160 -3.00 -15.70 5.87
CA PHE A 160 -3.44 -15.73 4.48
C PHE A 160 -2.63 -16.68 3.59
N ASP A 161 -1.60 -17.35 4.11
CA ASP A 161 -0.74 -18.23 3.32
C ASP A 161 -1.51 -19.39 2.66
N GLY A 162 -1.39 -19.49 1.34
CA GLY A 162 -2.06 -20.49 0.49
C GLY A 162 -3.50 -20.14 0.10
N VAL A 163 -4.02 -18.97 0.51
CA VAL A 163 -5.38 -18.52 0.16
C VAL A 163 -5.42 -17.13 -0.44
N THR A 164 -4.27 -16.49 -0.61
CA THR A 164 -4.08 -15.24 -1.34
C THR A 164 -2.85 -15.30 -2.22
N THR A 165 -2.81 -14.50 -3.27
CA THR A 165 -1.66 -14.37 -4.17
C THR A 165 -0.49 -13.68 -3.47
N GLY A 166 -0.79 -12.61 -2.70
CA GLY A 166 0.21 -11.86 -1.98
C GLY A 166 -0.33 -11.10 -0.78
N VAL A 167 0.52 -10.97 0.24
CA VAL A 167 0.32 -10.11 1.41
C VAL A 167 1.54 -9.20 1.54
N VAL A 168 1.32 -7.90 1.51
CA VAL A 168 2.37 -6.89 1.64
C VAL A 168 2.10 -6.02 2.86
N GLY A 169 3.16 -5.73 3.61
CA GLY A 169 3.09 -4.74 4.67
C GLY A 169 3.42 -3.35 4.17
N THR A 170 2.80 -2.35 4.80
CA THR A 170 3.05 -0.91 4.61
C THR A 170 3.12 -0.21 5.96
N HIS A 171 3.33 1.07 6.01
CA HIS A 171 3.36 1.97 7.18
C HIS A 171 4.76 2.44 7.61
N THR A 172 5.74 1.55 7.75
CA THR A 172 7.02 1.93 8.36
C THR A 172 7.91 2.74 7.42
N HIS A 173 7.57 2.81 6.13
CA HIS A 173 8.27 3.53 5.07
C HIS A 173 9.65 2.95 4.69
N VAL A 174 10.10 1.91 5.38
CA VAL A 174 11.42 1.28 5.15
C VAL A 174 11.22 -0.11 4.56
N PRO A 175 11.72 -0.39 3.34
CA PRO A 175 11.55 -1.71 2.74
C PRO A 175 12.36 -2.76 3.51
N THR A 176 11.69 -3.85 3.88
CA THR A 176 12.34 -4.95 4.59
C THR A 176 13.01 -5.92 3.61
N ALA A 177 14.02 -6.64 4.10
CA ALA A 177 14.81 -7.57 3.28
C ALA A 177 14.19 -8.98 3.15
N ASP A 178 12.98 -9.20 3.69
CA ASP A 178 12.39 -10.52 3.87
C ASP A 178 11.43 -10.95 2.75
N THR A 179 11.59 -10.39 1.55
CA THR A 179 10.81 -10.72 0.35
C THR A 179 10.91 -12.21 0.04
N ARG A 180 9.80 -12.93 0.04
CA ARG A 180 9.75 -14.37 -0.18
C ARG A 180 8.37 -14.87 -0.60
N ILE A 181 8.30 -16.10 -1.08
CA ILE A 181 7.06 -16.86 -1.17
C ILE A 181 6.94 -17.73 0.08
N LEU A 182 5.83 -17.64 0.79
CA LEU A 182 5.53 -18.44 1.96
C LEU A 182 5.28 -19.91 1.56
N LYS A 183 5.32 -20.81 2.54
CA LYS A 183 5.33 -22.27 2.31
C LYS A 183 4.16 -22.80 1.47
N LYS A 184 2.99 -22.12 1.54
CA LYS A 184 1.79 -22.52 0.80
C LYS A 184 1.56 -21.72 -0.49
N GLY A 185 2.51 -20.84 -0.88
CA GLY A 185 2.52 -20.17 -2.18
C GLY A 185 2.09 -18.70 -2.18
N THR A 186 1.87 -18.08 -1.04
CA THR A 186 1.57 -16.63 -0.97
C THR A 186 2.86 -15.81 -1.01
N ALA A 187 2.95 -14.82 -1.91
CA ALA A 187 4.03 -13.83 -1.91
C ALA A 187 3.94 -12.95 -0.66
N TYR A 188 5.08 -12.63 -0.04
CA TYR A 188 5.11 -11.90 1.21
C TYR A 188 6.32 -10.97 1.33
N GLN A 189 6.09 -9.77 1.86
CA GLN A 189 7.13 -8.87 2.38
C GLN A 189 6.57 -8.08 3.56
N THR A 190 7.34 -7.98 4.65
CA THR A 190 6.93 -7.31 5.90
C THR A 190 6.65 -5.82 5.71
N ASP A 191 7.45 -5.11 4.93
CA ASP A 191 7.13 -3.74 4.49
C ASP A 191 7.75 -3.50 3.10
N ILE A 192 6.95 -2.96 2.19
CA ILE A 192 7.40 -2.68 0.81
C ILE A 192 8.07 -1.30 0.68
N GLY A 193 8.21 -0.56 1.78
CA GLY A 193 8.80 0.76 1.80
C GLY A 193 7.89 1.86 1.24
N MET A 194 8.45 3.03 0.99
CA MET A 194 7.74 4.18 0.45
C MET A 194 8.19 4.54 -0.96
N CYS A 195 7.32 5.15 -1.74
CA CYS A 195 7.73 5.94 -2.89
C CYS A 195 8.05 7.36 -2.40
N GLY A 196 9.33 7.71 -2.27
CA GLY A 196 9.75 8.97 -1.67
C GLY A 196 11.25 9.16 -1.62
N ASP A 197 11.67 10.31 -1.12
CA ASP A 197 13.07 10.62 -0.87
C ASP A 197 13.56 9.85 0.36
N TYR A 198 14.59 9.00 0.20
CA TYR A 198 15.19 8.24 1.28
C TYR A 198 16.37 8.96 1.96
N ASP A 199 16.87 10.09 1.43
CA ASP A 199 17.75 11.00 2.18
C ASP A 199 16.90 11.90 3.13
N SER A 200 16.15 11.23 4.00
CA SER A 200 15.12 11.83 4.85
C SER A 200 14.93 11.01 6.13
N VAL A 201 14.05 11.44 6.99
CA VAL A 201 13.54 10.61 8.09
C VAL A 201 12.13 10.13 7.72
N ILE A 202 12.04 8.91 7.24
CA ILE A 202 10.80 8.27 6.77
C ILE A 202 10.00 9.12 5.75
N GLY A 203 10.70 9.85 4.87
CA GLY A 203 10.10 10.73 3.87
C GLY A 203 9.89 12.18 4.32
N MET A 204 10.19 12.52 5.57
CA MET A 204 10.12 13.87 6.11
C MET A 204 11.49 14.55 6.11
N ASN A 205 11.53 15.88 6.00
CA ASN A 205 12.77 16.66 6.05
C ASN A 205 13.61 16.24 7.26
N LYS A 206 14.87 15.83 7.01
CA LYS A 206 15.75 15.22 8.01
C LYS A 206 16.21 16.21 9.08
N GLU A 207 16.54 17.42 8.68
CA GLU A 207 17.01 18.47 9.60
C GLU A 207 15.90 18.83 10.60
N ASN A 208 14.69 19.05 10.12
CA ASN A 208 13.54 19.33 10.98
C ASN A 208 13.17 18.15 11.87
N SER A 209 13.25 16.93 11.35
CA SER A 209 12.99 15.71 12.13
C SER A 209 14.01 15.53 13.27
N ILE A 210 15.30 15.78 12.99
CA ILE A 210 16.36 15.75 14.02
C ILE A 210 16.08 16.82 15.09
N LYS A 211 15.76 18.05 14.70
CA LYS A 211 15.40 19.12 15.66
C LYS A 211 14.23 18.69 16.57
N LYS A 212 13.22 18.00 16.02
CA LYS A 212 12.09 17.51 16.85
C LYS A 212 12.52 16.46 17.87
N PHE A 213 13.37 15.51 17.51
CA PHE A 213 13.91 14.53 18.46
C PHE A 213 14.80 15.18 19.53
N LEU A 214 15.54 16.22 19.15
CA LEU A 214 16.33 17.04 20.09
C LEU A 214 15.48 18.01 20.93
N LYS A 215 14.16 18.08 20.70
CA LYS A 215 13.25 19.05 21.34
C LYS A 215 13.68 20.50 21.15
N ASP A 216 14.26 20.79 19.98
CA ASP A 216 14.67 22.14 19.60
C ASP A 216 13.43 23.02 19.41
N LYS A 217 13.46 24.23 19.99
CA LYS A 217 12.38 25.22 19.90
C LYS A 217 12.13 25.71 18.46
N ASP A 218 13.13 25.61 17.60
CA ASP A 218 13.05 26.04 16.20
C ASP A 218 12.51 24.92 15.28
N ALA A 219 12.12 23.76 15.84
CA ALA A 219 11.48 22.69 15.10
C ALA A 219 10.05 23.08 14.69
N VAL A 220 9.75 22.97 13.40
CA VAL A 220 8.42 23.28 12.84
C VAL A 220 7.59 22.00 12.63
N THR A 221 6.34 22.14 12.18
CA THR A 221 5.52 20.98 11.76
C THR A 221 6.25 20.15 10.73
N HIS A 222 6.09 18.82 10.79
CA HIS A 222 6.69 17.92 9.78
C HIS A 222 6.21 18.28 8.37
N PHE A 223 7.12 18.22 7.42
CA PHE A 223 6.87 18.38 5.99
C PHE A 223 7.73 17.39 5.20
N PRO A 224 7.30 16.94 4.01
CA PRO A 224 8.06 16.01 3.19
C PRO A 224 9.44 16.54 2.81
N ALA A 225 10.41 15.63 2.69
CA ALA A 225 11.66 15.90 2.01
C ALA A 225 11.40 16.12 0.51
N GLU A 226 12.27 16.86 -0.17
CA GLU A 226 12.07 17.31 -1.56
C GLU A 226 13.09 16.72 -2.54
N GLY A 227 13.94 15.80 -2.09
CA GLY A 227 14.96 15.16 -2.93
C GLY A 227 14.40 14.18 -3.95
N GLU A 228 15.30 13.51 -4.66
CA GLU A 228 14.92 12.51 -5.66
C GLU A 228 14.29 11.29 -5.01
N ALA A 229 13.08 10.95 -5.44
CA ALA A 229 12.35 9.83 -4.87
C ALA A 229 12.75 8.49 -5.49
N THR A 230 12.92 7.49 -4.64
CA THR A 230 12.90 6.07 -5.01
C THR A 230 11.47 5.56 -5.09
N LEU A 231 11.12 4.82 -6.15
CA LEU A 231 9.94 3.98 -6.17
C LEU A 231 10.28 2.64 -5.50
N SER A 232 9.63 2.35 -4.38
CA SER A 232 9.77 1.09 -3.67
C SER A 232 8.47 0.31 -3.72
N GLY A 233 8.56 -0.99 -3.95
CA GLY A 233 7.42 -1.89 -4.05
C GLY A 233 7.84 -3.31 -4.38
N ILE A 234 6.90 -4.10 -4.88
CA ILE A 234 7.12 -5.47 -5.36
C ILE A 234 6.41 -5.73 -6.67
N ILE A 235 6.92 -6.70 -7.41
CA ILE A 235 6.26 -7.31 -8.57
C ILE A 235 5.99 -8.77 -8.21
N ILE A 236 4.76 -9.24 -8.41
CA ILE A 236 4.35 -10.62 -8.19
C ILE A 236 3.94 -11.22 -9.53
N ASP A 237 4.63 -12.28 -9.94
CA ASP A 237 4.20 -13.14 -11.03
C ASP A 237 3.35 -14.27 -10.43
N ALA A 238 2.09 -14.36 -10.84
CA ALA A 238 1.14 -15.29 -10.30
C ALA A 238 0.79 -16.42 -11.27
N ASP A 239 0.50 -17.58 -10.73
CA ASP A 239 0.02 -18.73 -11.48
C ASP A 239 -1.45 -18.60 -11.83
N HIS A 240 -1.81 -18.76 -13.09
CA HIS A 240 -3.19 -18.61 -13.55
C HIS A 240 -4.12 -19.72 -13.03
N ASP A 241 -3.60 -20.93 -12.81
CA ASP A 241 -4.43 -22.07 -12.42
C ASP A 241 -4.71 -22.06 -10.92
N THR A 242 -3.68 -21.74 -10.13
CA THR A 242 -3.78 -21.75 -8.67
C THR A 242 -4.11 -20.40 -8.06
N GLY A 243 -3.81 -19.29 -8.76
CA GLY A 243 -3.89 -17.92 -8.25
C GLY A 243 -2.78 -17.57 -7.24
N LEU A 244 -1.85 -18.48 -6.98
CA LEU A 244 -0.74 -18.29 -6.05
C LEU A 244 0.48 -17.68 -6.74
N ALA A 245 1.44 -17.21 -5.96
CA ALA A 245 2.65 -16.59 -6.50
C ALA A 245 3.62 -17.65 -7.04
N LYS A 246 4.17 -17.41 -8.25
CA LYS A 246 5.32 -18.14 -8.83
C LYS A 246 6.63 -17.42 -8.52
N LYS A 247 6.61 -16.10 -8.50
CA LYS A 247 7.79 -15.27 -8.26
C LYS A 247 7.37 -13.99 -7.55
N ILE A 248 8.24 -13.49 -6.70
CA ILE A 248 8.17 -12.15 -6.12
C ILE A 248 9.51 -11.46 -6.32
N THR A 249 9.47 -10.21 -6.78
CA THR A 249 10.68 -9.42 -7.06
C THR A 249 10.55 -8.07 -6.38
N ARG A 250 11.57 -7.65 -5.64
CA ARG A 250 11.63 -6.28 -5.11
C ARG A 250 11.75 -5.29 -6.26
N LEU A 251 10.95 -4.24 -6.21
CA LEU A 251 11.05 -3.09 -7.09
C LEU A 251 11.70 -1.95 -6.31
N ILE A 252 12.95 -1.60 -6.68
CA ILE A 252 13.64 -0.40 -6.22
C ILE A 252 14.09 0.34 -7.49
N TYR A 253 13.54 1.54 -7.72
CA TYR A 253 13.77 2.27 -8.95
C TYR A 253 14.00 3.76 -8.72
N GLY A 254 15.14 4.27 -9.19
CA GLY A 254 15.54 5.67 -8.99
C GLY A 254 15.92 5.99 -7.55
N GLY A 255 16.21 7.26 -7.28
CA GLY A 255 16.56 7.79 -5.97
C GLY A 255 17.84 7.21 -5.37
N SER A 256 17.90 7.22 -4.03
CA SER A 256 19.14 6.92 -3.27
C SER A 256 19.24 5.48 -2.74
N LEU A 257 18.16 4.67 -2.77
CA LEU A 257 18.27 3.26 -2.39
C LEU A 257 18.96 2.44 -3.47
N THR A 258 19.87 1.57 -3.04
CA THR A 258 20.48 0.57 -3.92
C THR A 258 19.57 -0.65 -4.10
N LYS A 259 19.68 -1.28 -5.27
CA LYS A 259 18.94 -2.52 -5.60
C LYS A 259 19.42 -3.70 -4.77
#